data_33e8f71864b54b5f3e651fa504f31196
#
_entry.id   33e8f71864b54b5f3e651fa504f31196
#
_cell.length_a   1.000
_cell.length_b   1.000
_cell.length_c   1.000
_cell.angle_alpha   90.00
_cell.angle_beta   90.00
_cell.angle_gamma   90.00
#
_symmetry.space_group_name_H-M   'P 1'
#
loop_
_entity.id
_entity.type
_entity.pdbx_description
1 polymer ?
#
loop_
_entity_poly.entity_id
_entity_poly.type
_entity_poly.pdbx_seq_one_letter_code
_entity_poly.pdbx_strand_id
1 'polypeptide(L)'
;MESREAGIERLYPKITGRMSALYYYLIQLRKQLERVIALYVRNSPHQLVADYGCGNKPYEPLFTPFVEQYIGLDLAYNTKADVVVDPAGIIDMPAESVGFVLSTQVLEHVEDPKAYLKEAHRILEKEGKLILSTHGYWMFHPDPTDFWRWTSTGLKKIVTEAGFEVVYFEGILGRSAMGLQLFQDGLLFKLPKPLRFLLSLILQPLIIFFDKIITAKSRNEDACTFVLVAKKV
;
A
#
# COMPACT_ATOMS: atom_id res chain seq x y z
N MET A 1 3.10 -10.92 -15.60
CA MET A 1 2.00 -9.94 -15.79
C MET A 1 0.76 -10.45 -15.06
N GLU A 2 0.33 -9.81 -13.97
CA GLU A 2 -0.91 -10.20 -13.29
C GLU A 2 -2.12 -9.89 -14.19
N SER A 3 -3.07 -10.84 -14.25
CA SER A 3 -4.32 -10.64 -15.00
C SER A 3 -5.23 -9.64 -14.27
N ARG A 4 -6.22 -9.05 -14.97
CA ARG A 4 -7.27 -8.20 -14.35
C ARG A 4 -7.99 -8.92 -13.20
N GLU A 5 -8.15 -10.24 -13.30
CA GLU A 5 -8.71 -11.08 -12.25
C GLU A 5 -7.84 -11.11 -10.98
N ALA A 6 -6.51 -11.09 -11.12
CA ALA A 6 -5.60 -11.03 -9.97
C ALA A 6 -5.71 -9.69 -9.23
N GLY A 7 -5.92 -8.57 -9.93
CA GLY A 7 -6.18 -7.26 -9.30
C GLY A 7 -7.49 -7.25 -8.50
N ILE A 8 -8.57 -7.83 -9.05
CA ILE A 8 -9.86 -7.96 -8.36
C ILE A 8 -9.74 -8.87 -7.13
N GLU A 9 -9.02 -10.00 -7.25
CA GLU A 9 -8.80 -10.92 -6.12
C GLU A 9 -7.95 -10.27 -5.01
N ARG A 10 -7.02 -9.38 -5.37
CA ARG A 10 -6.26 -8.60 -4.39
C ARG A 10 -7.16 -7.64 -3.60
N LEU A 11 -8.13 -7.03 -4.25
CA LEU A 11 -9.09 -6.13 -3.62
C LEU A 11 -10.17 -6.88 -2.82
N TYR A 12 -10.66 -8.00 -3.35
CA TYR A 12 -11.70 -8.84 -2.74
C TYR A 12 -11.21 -10.28 -2.54
N PRO A 13 -10.24 -10.50 -1.63
CA PRO A 13 -9.66 -11.82 -1.44
C PRO A 13 -10.70 -12.82 -0.92
N LYS A 14 -10.61 -14.07 -1.40
CA LYS A 14 -11.39 -15.19 -0.88
C LYS A 14 -10.48 -16.09 -0.05
N ILE A 15 -10.97 -16.57 1.09
CA ILE A 15 -10.20 -17.49 1.94
C ILE A 15 -9.87 -18.81 1.20
N THR A 16 -10.65 -19.14 0.18
CA THR A 16 -10.45 -20.31 -0.71
C THR A 16 -9.73 -19.94 -2.00
N GLY A 17 -9.36 -18.69 -2.20
CA GLY A 17 -8.75 -18.17 -3.42
C GLY A 17 -7.23 -18.32 -3.48
N ARG A 18 -6.65 -17.84 -4.56
CA ARG A 18 -5.18 -17.83 -4.78
C ARG A 18 -4.43 -17.02 -3.73
N MET A 19 -5.08 -15.98 -3.19
CA MET A 19 -4.55 -15.09 -2.15
C MET A 19 -4.94 -15.52 -0.73
N SER A 20 -5.33 -16.79 -0.52
CA SER A 20 -5.78 -17.30 0.79
C SER A 20 -4.79 -17.04 1.93
N ALA A 21 -3.50 -17.13 1.66
CA ALA A 21 -2.45 -16.86 2.63
C ALA A 21 -2.36 -15.39 3.06
N LEU A 22 -2.82 -14.47 2.21
CA LEU A 22 -2.85 -13.02 2.46
C LEU A 22 -4.28 -12.53 2.75
N TYR A 23 -5.23 -13.43 2.95
CA TYR A 23 -6.66 -13.11 3.04
C TYR A 23 -6.95 -11.99 4.04
N TYR A 24 -6.54 -12.16 5.29
CA TYR A 24 -6.81 -11.16 6.32
C TYR A 24 -6.03 -9.86 6.10
N TYR A 25 -4.78 -9.96 5.71
CA TYR A 25 -3.93 -8.81 5.39
C TYR A 25 -4.57 -7.90 4.32
N LEU A 26 -5.00 -8.49 3.20
CA LEU A 26 -5.60 -7.74 2.09
C LEU A 26 -6.95 -7.11 2.48
N ILE A 27 -7.76 -7.81 3.30
CA ILE A 27 -8.98 -7.22 3.87
C ILE A 27 -8.66 -6.00 4.74
N GLN A 28 -7.64 -6.08 5.59
CA GLN A 28 -7.28 -4.95 6.44
C GLN A 28 -6.72 -3.78 5.62
N LEU A 29 -5.89 -4.04 4.62
CA LEU A 29 -5.36 -3.00 3.73
C LEU A 29 -6.52 -2.29 2.99
N ARG A 30 -7.46 -3.04 2.40
CA ARG A 30 -8.65 -2.46 1.77
C ARG A 30 -9.45 -1.61 2.75
N LYS A 31 -9.76 -2.12 3.95
CA LYS A 31 -10.50 -1.36 4.97
C LYS A 31 -9.82 -0.05 5.37
N GLN A 32 -8.49 -0.05 5.45
CA GLN A 32 -7.75 1.18 5.74
C GLN A 32 -7.83 2.17 4.57
N LEU A 33 -7.74 1.71 3.32
CA LEU A 33 -7.93 2.58 2.16
C LEU A 33 -9.36 3.12 2.09
N GLU A 34 -10.39 2.28 2.30
CA GLU A 34 -11.80 2.73 2.37
C GLU A 34 -11.99 3.79 3.47
N ARG A 35 -11.36 3.61 4.64
CA ARG A 35 -11.41 4.59 5.73
C ARG A 35 -10.72 5.90 5.36
N VAL A 36 -9.54 5.84 4.75
CA VAL A 36 -8.81 7.02 4.26
C VAL A 36 -9.62 7.77 3.20
N ILE A 37 -10.23 7.06 2.27
CA ILE A 37 -11.12 7.64 1.25
C ILE A 37 -12.29 8.36 1.91
N ALA A 38 -12.95 7.73 2.88
CA ALA A 38 -14.09 8.33 3.58
C ALA A 38 -13.69 9.60 4.35
N LEU A 39 -12.49 9.65 4.94
CA LEU A 39 -12.02 10.77 5.75
C LEU A 39 -11.46 11.94 4.92
N TYR A 40 -10.78 11.64 3.80
CA TYR A 40 -9.94 12.64 3.13
C TYR A 40 -10.28 12.85 1.64
N VAL A 41 -10.91 11.88 0.95
CA VAL A 41 -11.16 11.95 -0.49
C VAL A 41 -12.61 12.32 -0.80
N ARG A 42 -13.58 11.63 -0.19
CA ARG A 42 -15.00 11.70 -0.55
C ARG A 42 -15.59 13.12 -0.63
N ASN A 43 -15.19 14.01 0.27
CA ASN A 43 -15.70 15.37 0.34
C ASN A 43 -14.61 16.40 0.04
N SER A 44 -13.54 16.00 -0.63
CA SER A 44 -12.47 16.90 -1.03
C SER A 44 -12.90 17.73 -2.24
N PRO A 45 -12.48 19.02 -2.34
CA PRO A 45 -12.58 19.77 -3.58
C PRO A 45 -11.58 19.28 -4.65
N HIS A 46 -10.57 18.52 -4.26
CA HIS A 46 -9.58 17.94 -5.17
C HIS A 46 -10.16 16.70 -5.85
N GLN A 47 -10.02 16.61 -7.17
CA GLN A 47 -10.73 15.61 -7.97
C GLN A 47 -9.78 14.64 -8.71
N LEU A 48 -8.47 14.88 -8.68
CA LEU A 48 -7.50 14.06 -9.41
C LEU A 48 -6.67 13.21 -8.45
N VAL A 49 -6.56 11.92 -8.76
CA VAL A 49 -5.68 10.95 -8.05
C VAL A 49 -4.62 10.45 -9.01
N ALA A 50 -3.36 10.57 -8.64
CA ALA A 50 -2.22 9.95 -9.30
C ALA A 50 -1.79 8.71 -8.50
N ASP A 51 -1.91 7.52 -9.05
CA ASP A 51 -1.47 6.25 -8.45
C ASP A 51 -0.04 5.97 -8.88
N TYR A 52 0.92 6.31 -8.02
CA TYR A 52 2.35 6.25 -8.27
C TYR A 52 2.91 4.86 -7.95
N GLY A 53 3.23 4.10 -8.99
CA GLY A 53 3.49 2.67 -8.95
C GLY A 53 2.19 1.86 -9.06
N CYS A 54 1.35 2.22 -10.04
CA CYS A 54 -0.03 1.75 -10.14
C CYS A 54 -0.19 0.24 -10.40
N GLY A 55 0.82 -0.43 -10.94
CA GLY A 55 0.72 -1.83 -11.33
C GLY A 55 -0.48 -2.09 -12.23
N ASN A 56 -1.38 -2.96 -11.81
CA ASN A 56 -2.63 -3.27 -12.50
C ASN A 56 -3.82 -2.40 -12.04
N LYS A 57 -3.57 -1.30 -11.36
CA LYS A 57 -4.58 -0.39 -10.78
C LYS A 57 -5.60 -1.11 -9.89
N PRO A 58 -5.17 -1.96 -8.93
CA PRO A 58 -6.08 -2.78 -8.14
C PRO A 58 -7.03 -1.95 -7.25
N TYR A 59 -6.64 -0.73 -6.92
CA TYR A 59 -7.39 0.15 -6.01
C TYR A 59 -8.24 1.21 -6.72
N GLU A 60 -8.12 1.35 -8.05
CA GLU A 60 -8.93 2.28 -8.86
C GLU A 60 -10.44 2.20 -8.54
N PRO A 61 -11.07 1.00 -8.40
CA PRO A 61 -12.50 0.92 -8.11
C PRO A 61 -12.92 1.53 -6.76
N LEU A 62 -11.99 1.73 -5.82
CA LEU A 62 -12.28 2.38 -4.54
C LEU A 62 -12.34 3.90 -4.65
N PHE A 63 -11.55 4.49 -5.57
CA PHE A 63 -11.42 5.93 -5.72
C PHE A 63 -12.37 6.53 -6.75
N THR A 64 -12.60 5.86 -7.88
CA THR A 64 -13.39 6.36 -9.01
C THR A 64 -14.81 6.83 -8.66
N PRO A 65 -15.52 6.32 -7.61
CA PRO A 65 -16.80 6.89 -7.21
C PRO A 65 -16.73 8.29 -6.59
N PHE A 66 -15.54 8.79 -6.25
CA PHE A 66 -15.35 10.01 -5.46
C PHE A 66 -14.42 11.03 -6.12
N VAL A 67 -13.84 10.71 -7.27
CA VAL A 67 -12.90 11.57 -8.01
C VAL A 67 -13.25 11.63 -9.49
N GLU A 68 -12.89 12.72 -10.15
CA GLU A 68 -13.16 12.87 -11.59
C GLU A 68 -12.21 12.01 -12.42
N GLN A 69 -10.95 11.89 -11.98
CA GLN A 69 -9.95 11.13 -12.72
C GLN A 69 -9.00 10.38 -11.79
N TYR A 70 -8.71 9.14 -12.19
CA TYR A 70 -7.67 8.30 -11.60
C TYR A 70 -6.61 8.01 -12.67
N ILE A 71 -5.37 8.46 -12.41
CA ILE A 71 -4.25 8.39 -13.36
C ILE A 71 -3.23 7.42 -12.82
N GLY A 72 -2.98 6.33 -13.53
CA GLY A 72 -1.94 5.36 -13.17
C GLY A 72 -0.58 5.79 -13.69
N LEU A 73 0.38 5.91 -12.79
CA LEU A 73 1.77 6.24 -13.10
C LEU A 73 2.64 5.01 -12.82
N ASP A 74 3.47 4.59 -13.79
CA ASP A 74 4.38 3.45 -13.60
C ASP A 74 5.53 3.50 -14.60
N LEU A 75 6.50 2.63 -14.42
CA LEU A 75 7.63 2.48 -15.32
C LEU A 75 7.20 1.99 -16.72
N ALA A 76 8.00 2.29 -17.75
CA ALA A 76 7.68 2.07 -19.16
C ALA A 76 7.34 0.61 -19.54
N TYR A 77 7.74 -0.38 -18.72
CA TYR A 77 7.37 -1.77 -18.98
C TYR A 77 5.91 -2.10 -18.59
N ASN A 78 5.26 -1.25 -17.79
CA ASN A 78 3.86 -1.43 -17.44
C ASN A 78 2.95 -0.79 -18.50
N THR A 79 2.38 -1.60 -19.36
CA THR A 79 1.49 -1.15 -20.45
C THR A 79 0.12 -0.63 -19.97
N LYS A 80 -0.16 -0.67 -18.67
CA LYS A 80 -1.41 -0.18 -18.05
C LYS A 80 -1.26 1.19 -17.41
N ALA A 81 -0.04 1.71 -17.33
CA ALA A 81 0.19 3.07 -16.91
C ALA A 81 -0.41 4.06 -17.93
N ASP A 82 -1.03 5.12 -17.43
CA ASP A 82 -1.51 6.22 -18.26
C ASP A 82 -0.38 7.21 -18.53
N VAL A 83 0.54 7.38 -17.56
CA VAL A 83 1.73 8.21 -17.67
C VAL A 83 2.94 7.37 -17.27
N VAL A 84 3.98 7.46 -18.09
CA VAL A 84 5.25 6.76 -17.84
C VAL A 84 6.09 7.57 -16.89
N VAL A 85 6.60 6.90 -15.85
CA VAL A 85 7.62 7.42 -14.94
C VAL A 85 8.98 7.05 -15.52
N ASP A 86 9.91 8.00 -15.56
CA ASP A 86 11.25 7.72 -16.03
C ASP A 86 12.04 6.82 -15.05
N PRO A 87 13.18 6.25 -15.46
CA PRO A 87 13.99 5.43 -14.57
C PRO A 87 14.56 6.16 -13.35
N ALA A 88 14.64 7.49 -13.37
CA ALA A 88 15.06 8.32 -12.23
C ALA A 88 13.89 8.63 -11.27
N GLY A 89 12.67 8.16 -11.58
CA GLY A 89 11.47 8.38 -10.79
C GLY A 89 10.74 9.70 -11.09
N ILE A 90 11.13 10.42 -12.16
CA ILE A 90 10.50 11.69 -12.54
C ILE A 90 9.21 11.41 -13.31
N ILE A 91 8.15 12.13 -12.95
CA ILE A 91 6.82 12.01 -13.53
C ILE A 91 6.62 13.13 -14.57
N ASP A 92 6.25 12.76 -15.78
CA ASP A 92 5.92 13.73 -16.83
C ASP A 92 4.53 14.35 -16.59
N MET A 93 4.45 15.11 -15.50
CA MET A 93 3.26 15.88 -15.10
C MET A 93 3.68 17.23 -14.53
N PRO A 94 2.86 18.28 -14.69
CA PRO A 94 3.11 19.58 -14.10
C PRO A 94 3.22 19.51 -12.57
N ALA A 95 3.95 20.44 -11.96
CA ALA A 95 3.87 20.67 -10.54
C ALA A 95 2.46 21.13 -10.15
N GLU A 96 2.02 20.77 -8.94
CA GLU A 96 0.73 21.20 -8.38
C GLU A 96 -0.47 20.86 -9.27
N SER A 97 -0.48 19.66 -9.86
CA SER A 97 -1.48 19.21 -10.85
C SER A 97 -2.47 18.15 -10.34
N VAL A 98 -2.25 17.56 -9.15
CA VAL A 98 -3.13 16.52 -8.60
C VAL A 98 -3.46 16.79 -7.13
N GLY A 99 -4.68 16.47 -6.73
CA GLY A 99 -5.12 16.61 -5.35
C GLY A 99 -4.64 15.48 -4.44
N PHE A 100 -4.45 14.30 -5.00
CA PHE A 100 -4.00 13.12 -4.27
C PHE A 100 -2.91 12.36 -5.04
N VAL A 101 -1.89 11.91 -4.31
CA VAL A 101 -0.97 10.86 -4.76
C VAL A 101 -1.26 9.61 -3.94
N LEU A 102 -1.59 8.51 -4.59
CA LEU A 102 -1.66 7.19 -3.99
C LEU A 102 -0.34 6.46 -4.26
N SER A 103 0.21 5.82 -3.24
CA SER A 103 1.40 4.96 -3.35
C SER A 103 1.20 3.75 -2.45
N THR A 104 0.88 2.60 -3.04
CA THR A 104 0.48 1.42 -2.30
C THR A 104 1.44 0.27 -2.53
N GLN A 105 2.26 -0.05 -1.54
CA GLN A 105 3.29 -1.09 -1.60
C GLN A 105 4.30 -0.82 -2.73
N VAL A 106 4.85 0.39 -2.76
CA VAL A 106 5.82 0.86 -3.75
C VAL A 106 7.11 1.35 -3.09
N LEU A 107 7.01 2.10 -1.99
CA LEU A 107 8.16 2.79 -1.37
C LEU A 107 9.27 1.82 -0.94
N GLU A 108 8.95 0.58 -0.62
CA GLU A 108 9.91 -0.50 -0.32
C GLU A 108 10.75 -0.92 -1.53
N HIS A 109 10.27 -0.69 -2.75
CA HIS A 109 10.90 -1.04 -4.02
C HIS A 109 11.70 0.10 -4.66
N VAL A 110 11.65 1.29 -4.06
CA VAL A 110 12.27 2.50 -4.59
C VAL A 110 13.72 2.62 -4.10
N GLU A 111 14.67 2.78 -5.00
CA GLU A 111 16.09 2.91 -4.64
C GLU A 111 16.38 4.19 -3.84
N ASP A 112 15.83 5.34 -4.27
CA ASP A 112 15.90 6.62 -3.53
C ASP A 112 14.51 7.06 -3.03
N PRO A 113 14.09 6.65 -1.83
CA PRO A 113 12.82 7.04 -1.26
C PRO A 113 12.65 8.55 -1.04
N LYS A 114 13.76 9.29 -0.87
CA LYS A 114 13.70 10.75 -0.70
C LYS A 114 13.36 11.45 -2.01
N ALA A 115 13.99 11.06 -3.11
CA ALA A 115 13.67 11.57 -4.43
C ALA A 115 12.21 11.24 -4.82
N TYR A 116 11.77 10.01 -4.59
CA TYR A 116 10.40 9.56 -4.81
C TYR A 116 9.36 10.41 -4.06
N LEU A 117 9.57 10.64 -2.77
CA LEU A 117 8.66 11.45 -1.95
C LEU A 117 8.67 12.94 -2.35
N LYS A 118 9.82 13.47 -2.75
CA LYS A 118 9.91 14.84 -3.31
C LYS A 118 9.15 14.99 -4.61
N GLU A 119 9.19 13.97 -5.47
CA GLU A 119 8.47 13.99 -6.74
C GLU A 119 6.95 13.88 -6.51
N ALA A 120 6.51 13.03 -5.59
CA ALA A 120 5.13 13.01 -5.13
C ALA A 120 4.68 14.37 -4.57
N HIS A 121 5.54 15.03 -3.78
CA HIS A 121 5.29 16.38 -3.27
C HIS A 121 5.20 17.42 -4.39
N ARG A 122 6.06 17.34 -5.41
CA ARG A 122 6.08 18.29 -6.53
C ARG A 122 4.75 18.32 -7.29
N ILE A 123 4.20 17.15 -7.62
CA ILE A 123 2.97 17.06 -8.42
C ILE A 123 1.70 17.34 -7.62
N LEU A 124 1.74 17.21 -6.29
CA LEU A 124 0.61 17.53 -5.42
C LEU A 124 0.31 19.03 -5.41
N GLU A 125 -0.97 19.37 -5.51
CA GLU A 125 -1.49 20.72 -5.26
C GLU A 125 -1.19 21.18 -3.82
N LYS A 126 -1.34 22.48 -3.54
CA LYS A 126 -1.34 22.99 -2.18
C LYS A 126 -2.41 22.28 -1.36
N GLU A 127 -2.09 21.91 -0.14
CA GLU A 127 -3.00 21.14 0.75
C GLU A 127 -3.34 19.72 0.23
N GLY A 128 -2.80 19.33 -0.94
CA GLY A 128 -2.93 17.99 -1.49
C GLY A 128 -2.37 16.90 -0.56
N LYS A 129 -2.75 15.66 -0.75
CA LYS A 129 -2.42 14.58 0.19
C LYS A 129 -1.76 13.39 -0.48
N LEU A 130 -0.68 12.94 0.13
CA LEU A 130 -0.07 11.64 -0.14
C LEU A 130 -0.79 10.58 0.70
N ILE A 131 -1.33 9.56 0.05
CA ILE A 131 -1.89 8.35 0.66
C ILE A 131 -0.89 7.23 0.40
N LEU A 132 -0.18 6.81 1.44
CA LEU A 132 0.95 5.88 1.32
C LEU A 132 0.71 4.63 2.13
N SER A 133 0.99 3.45 1.55
CA SER A 133 1.20 2.24 2.32
C SER A 133 2.53 1.59 1.95
N THR A 134 3.24 1.06 2.95
CA THR A 134 4.53 0.38 2.76
C THR A 134 4.81 -0.61 3.89
N HIS A 135 5.74 -1.55 3.64
CA HIS A 135 6.03 -2.62 4.59
C HIS A 135 6.87 -2.17 5.80
N GLY A 136 6.38 -2.54 6.99
CA GLY A 136 7.18 -2.56 8.20
C GLY A 136 7.98 -3.87 8.26
N TYR A 137 7.36 -4.95 8.73
CA TYR A 137 7.97 -6.29 8.75
C TYR A 137 7.34 -7.16 7.67
N TRP A 138 8.14 -7.56 6.69
CA TRP A 138 7.69 -8.40 5.58
C TRP A 138 8.81 -9.27 5.06
N MET A 139 8.47 -10.36 4.38
CA MET A 139 9.45 -11.18 3.70
C MET A 139 10.07 -10.46 2.51
N PHE A 140 11.23 -10.90 2.08
CA PHE A 140 11.86 -10.44 0.84
C PHE A 140 11.00 -10.83 -0.36
N HIS A 141 10.63 -9.85 -1.19
CA HIS A 141 9.78 -10.05 -2.38
C HIS A 141 10.16 -9.05 -3.48
N PRO A 142 11.16 -9.35 -4.32
CA PRO A 142 11.62 -8.43 -5.36
C PRO A 142 10.56 -8.25 -6.46
N ASP A 143 10.14 -7.01 -6.69
CA ASP A 143 9.20 -6.63 -7.75
C ASP A 143 9.49 -5.21 -8.28
N PRO A 144 10.50 -5.01 -9.11
CA PRO A 144 11.60 -5.91 -9.49
C PRO A 144 12.71 -6.03 -8.44
N THR A 145 12.79 -5.11 -7.49
CA THR A 145 13.78 -5.03 -6.40
C THR A 145 13.06 -4.84 -5.08
N ASP A 146 13.74 -5.05 -3.96
CA ASP A 146 13.16 -4.91 -2.62
C ASP A 146 14.23 -4.38 -1.68
N PHE A 147 14.18 -3.09 -1.36
CA PHE A 147 15.25 -2.38 -0.64
C PHE A 147 14.96 -2.17 0.83
N TRP A 148 13.68 -1.84 1.19
CA TRP A 148 13.40 -1.21 2.48
C TRP A 148 12.37 -1.95 3.32
N ARG A 149 12.60 -1.90 4.63
CA ARG A 149 11.62 -2.18 5.67
C ARG A 149 11.60 -1.00 6.63
N TRP A 150 10.41 -0.53 6.95
CA TRP A 150 10.25 0.71 7.68
C TRP A 150 9.85 0.50 9.13
N THR A 151 10.54 1.15 10.06
CA THR A 151 9.98 1.38 11.39
C THR A 151 8.95 2.52 11.31
N SER A 152 7.97 2.52 12.22
CA SER A 152 6.98 3.61 12.28
C SER A 152 7.61 5.00 12.39
N THR A 153 8.66 5.13 13.19
CA THR A 153 9.40 6.39 13.37
C THR A 153 10.22 6.77 12.14
N GLY A 154 10.89 5.78 11.52
CA GLY A 154 11.69 6.03 10.31
C GLY A 154 10.83 6.47 9.13
N LEU A 155 9.66 5.84 8.95
CA LEU A 155 8.73 6.20 7.90
C LEU A 155 8.17 7.62 8.09
N LYS A 156 7.72 7.96 9.30
CA LYS A 156 7.24 9.32 9.61
C LYS A 156 8.33 10.36 9.36
N LYS A 157 9.56 10.06 9.78
CA LYS A 157 10.71 10.96 9.62
C LYS A 157 10.97 11.27 8.15
N ILE A 158 11.09 10.26 7.28
CA ILE A 158 11.42 10.48 5.86
C ILE A 158 10.29 11.23 5.13
N VAL A 159 9.03 10.95 5.47
CA VAL A 159 7.86 11.65 4.92
C VAL A 159 7.85 13.12 5.35
N THR A 160 8.13 13.40 6.62
CA THR A 160 8.20 14.78 7.11
C THR A 160 9.38 15.55 6.51
N GLU A 161 10.54 14.92 6.36
CA GLU A 161 11.72 15.53 5.71
C GLU A 161 11.48 15.86 4.21
N ALA A 162 10.52 15.18 3.57
CA ALA A 162 10.11 15.45 2.20
C ALA A 162 9.12 16.63 2.05
N GLY A 163 8.74 17.32 3.14
CA GLY A 163 7.84 18.47 3.11
C GLY A 163 6.37 18.13 3.38
N PHE A 164 6.12 17.06 4.13
CA PHE A 164 4.77 16.63 4.47
C PHE A 164 4.49 16.70 5.98
N GLU A 165 3.24 16.94 6.33
CA GLU A 165 2.69 16.73 7.67
C GLU A 165 1.90 15.41 7.70
N VAL A 166 2.28 14.47 8.57
CA VAL A 166 1.54 13.21 8.73
C VAL A 166 0.27 13.46 9.54
N VAL A 167 -0.89 13.36 8.89
CA VAL A 167 -2.22 13.62 9.48
C VAL A 167 -3.00 12.35 9.83
N TYR A 168 -2.55 11.19 9.35
CA TYR A 168 -3.10 9.87 9.66
C TYR A 168 -2.00 8.83 9.63
N PHE A 169 -2.04 7.88 10.56
CA PHE A 169 -1.08 6.79 10.62
C PHE A 169 -1.69 5.56 11.30
N GLU A 170 -1.73 4.43 10.61
CA GLU A 170 -2.27 3.17 11.12
C GLU A 170 -1.42 1.98 10.68
N GLY A 171 -1.16 1.06 11.62
CA GLY A 171 -0.51 -0.21 11.36
C GLY A 171 -1.51 -1.31 11.00
N ILE A 172 -1.11 -2.22 10.13
CA ILE A 172 -1.87 -3.41 9.74
C ILE A 172 -1.11 -4.64 10.21
N LEU A 173 -1.77 -5.56 10.91
CA LEU A 173 -1.21 -6.75 11.53
C LEU A 173 -0.08 -6.42 12.52
N GLY A 174 -0.46 -6.33 13.79
CA GLY A 174 0.50 -6.12 14.88
C GLY A 174 1.36 -7.35 15.17
N ARG A 175 2.31 -7.24 16.12
CA ARG A 175 3.43 -8.17 16.36
C ARG A 175 3.07 -9.66 16.31
N SER A 176 2.06 -10.10 17.06
CA SER A 176 1.71 -11.53 17.13
C SER A 176 1.08 -12.03 15.84
N ALA A 177 0.18 -11.25 15.24
CA ALA A 177 -0.44 -11.56 13.95
C ALA A 177 0.61 -11.57 12.83
N MET A 178 1.52 -10.60 12.84
CA MET A 178 2.66 -10.51 11.92
C MET A 178 3.59 -11.73 12.07
N GLY A 179 3.93 -12.12 13.31
CA GLY A 179 4.76 -13.30 13.54
C GLY A 179 4.14 -14.57 12.97
N LEU A 180 2.82 -14.76 13.12
CA LEU A 180 2.09 -15.89 12.54
C LEU A 180 2.02 -15.79 11.01
N GLN A 181 1.85 -14.58 10.46
CA GLN A 181 1.85 -14.38 9.00
C GLN A 181 3.21 -14.76 8.40
N LEU A 182 4.31 -14.27 8.97
CA LEU A 182 5.67 -14.60 8.51
C LEU A 182 5.98 -16.11 8.68
N PHE A 183 5.54 -16.72 9.77
CA PHE A 183 5.65 -18.16 9.96
C PHE A 183 4.88 -18.94 8.89
N GLN A 184 3.62 -18.57 8.62
CA GLN A 184 2.83 -19.15 7.53
C GLN A 184 3.56 -19.03 6.18
N ASP A 185 4.01 -17.84 5.85
CA ASP A 185 4.66 -17.54 4.57
C ASP A 185 5.95 -18.36 4.40
N GLY A 186 6.76 -18.47 5.46
CA GLY A 186 7.97 -19.29 5.46
C GLY A 186 7.71 -20.79 5.22
N LEU A 187 6.56 -21.32 5.63
CA LEU A 187 6.16 -22.71 5.39
C LEU A 187 5.60 -22.91 4.00
N LEU A 188 4.82 -21.95 3.48
CA LEU A 188 4.10 -22.08 2.21
C LEU A 188 5.02 -22.38 1.03
N PHE A 189 6.23 -21.84 1.02
CA PHE A 189 7.19 -22.08 -0.08
C PHE A 189 7.59 -23.56 -0.19
N LYS A 190 7.54 -24.32 0.89
CA LYS A 190 7.97 -25.72 0.97
C LYS A 190 6.82 -26.73 0.77
N LEU A 191 5.57 -26.26 0.79
CA LEU A 191 4.40 -27.15 0.77
C LEU A 191 3.77 -27.28 -0.64
N PRO A 192 3.22 -28.46 -0.99
CA PRO A 192 2.40 -28.62 -2.16
C PRO A 192 1.05 -27.86 -2.03
N LYS A 193 0.47 -27.45 -3.17
CA LYS A 193 -0.73 -26.59 -3.22
C LYS A 193 -1.87 -26.98 -2.26
N PRO A 194 -2.29 -28.26 -2.14
CA PRO A 194 -3.37 -28.64 -1.22
C PRO A 194 -3.03 -28.34 0.25
N LEU A 195 -1.78 -28.58 0.65
CA LEU A 195 -1.34 -28.34 2.03
C LEU A 195 -1.19 -26.84 2.31
N ARG A 196 -0.85 -26.03 1.31
CA ARG A 196 -0.85 -24.55 1.46
C ARG A 196 -2.23 -24.04 1.84
N PHE A 197 -3.24 -24.52 1.15
CA PHE A 197 -4.62 -24.15 1.42
C PHE A 197 -5.06 -24.57 2.85
N LEU A 198 -4.80 -25.82 3.24
CA LEU A 198 -5.11 -26.31 4.58
C LEU A 198 -4.40 -25.50 5.67
N LEU A 199 -3.12 -25.18 5.48
CA LEU A 199 -2.35 -24.35 6.41
C LEU A 199 -2.97 -22.95 6.54
N SER A 200 -3.38 -22.35 5.42
CA SER A 200 -4.03 -21.03 5.43
C SER A 200 -5.36 -21.06 6.19
N LEU A 201 -6.17 -22.11 6.02
CA LEU A 201 -7.43 -22.28 6.76
C LEU A 201 -7.24 -22.38 8.28
N ILE A 202 -6.10 -22.90 8.73
CA ILE A 202 -5.77 -23.00 10.16
C ILE A 202 -5.17 -21.70 10.68
N LEU A 203 -4.21 -21.12 9.96
CA LEU A 203 -3.45 -19.97 10.46
C LEU A 203 -4.18 -18.63 10.29
N GLN A 204 -5.00 -18.44 9.26
CA GLN A 204 -5.72 -17.16 9.08
C GLN A 204 -6.69 -16.84 10.24
N PRO A 205 -7.49 -17.77 10.79
CA PRO A 205 -8.26 -17.51 12.02
C PRO A 205 -7.40 -17.11 13.22
N LEU A 206 -6.22 -17.74 13.38
CA LEU A 206 -5.29 -17.38 14.46
C LEU A 206 -4.71 -15.98 14.28
N ILE A 207 -4.31 -15.64 13.06
CA ILE A 207 -3.84 -14.29 12.68
C ILE A 207 -4.91 -13.26 13.01
N ILE A 208 -6.18 -13.52 12.62
CA ILE A 208 -7.33 -12.66 12.94
C ILE A 208 -7.49 -12.47 14.44
N PHE A 209 -7.47 -13.57 15.20
CA PHE A 209 -7.63 -13.54 16.64
C PHE A 209 -6.55 -12.70 17.32
N PHE A 210 -5.28 -12.97 16.99
CA PHE A 210 -4.15 -12.27 17.60
C PHE A 210 -4.06 -10.80 17.20
N ASP A 211 -4.49 -10.43 16.00
CA ASP A 211 -4.54 -9.02 15.59
C ASP A 211 -5.65 -8.24 16.32
N LYS A 212 -6.79 -8.89 16.62
CA LYS A 212 -7.91 -8.26 17.32
C LYS A 212 -7.64 -7.97 18.80
N ILE A 213 -6.79 -8.74 19.46
CA ILE A 213 -6.44 -8.53 20.89
C ILE A 213 -5.33 -7.51 21.08
N ILE A 214 -4.65 -7.08 20.01
CA ILE A 214 -3.60 -6.06 20.08
C ILE A 214 -4.24 -4.66 20.04
N THR A 215 -3.71 -3.76 20.88
CA THR A 215 -4.15 -2.36 20.90
C THR A 215 -3.72 -1.62 19.64
N ALA A 216 -4.49 -0.62 19.21
CA ALA A 216 -4.13 0.25 18.09
C ALA A 216 -2.77 0.92 18.30
N LYS A 217 -2.46 1.36 19.54
CA LYS A 217 -1.16 1.95 19.88
C LYS A 217 -0.01 0.99 19.55
N SER A 218 -0.08 -0.26 20.01
CA SER A 218 0.98 -1.26 19.76
C SER A 218 1.10 -1.59 18.27
N ARG A 219 -0.03 -1.65 17.54
CA ARG A 219 -0.07 -1.88 16.09
C ARG A 219 0.55 -0.73 15.31
N ASN A 220 0.37 0.52 15.78
CA ASN A 220 0.97 1.70 15.16
C ASN A 220 2.46 1.86 15.47
N GLU A 221 2.99 1.15 16.47
CA GLU A 221 4.42 1.08 16.74
C GLU A 221 5.12 0.05 15.85
N ASP A 222 4.55 -1.17 15.79
CA ASP A 222 5.11 -2.31 15.07
C ASP A 222 4.02 -3.07 14.31
N ALA A 223 4.12 -3.13 12.99
CA ALA A 223 3.16 -3.80 12.12
C ALA A 223 3.81 -4.41 10.87
N CYS A 224 3.08 -5.29 10.20
CA CYS A 224 3.44 -5.79 8.87
C CYS A 224 3.55 -4.66 7.85
N THR A 225 2.56 -3.77 7.86
CA THR A 225 2.42 -2.67 6.92
C THR A 225 1.90 -1.45 7.65
N PHE A 226 2.36 -0.28 7.24
CA PHE A 226 1.83 1.00 7.67
C PHE A 226 1.03 1.65 6.54
N VAL A 227 -0.09 2.26 6.90
CA VAL A 227 -0.88 3.16 6.04
C VAL A 227 -0.84 4.53 6.66
N LEU A 228 -0.50 5.54 5.87
CA LEU A 228 -0.50 6.92 6.32
C LEU A 228 -1.16 7.85 5.29
N VAL A 229 -1.66 8.98 5.78
CA VAL A 229 -1.97 10.14 4.96
C VAL A 229 -1.09 11.27 5.42
N ALA A 230 -0.45 11.92 4.46
CA ALA A 230 0.40 13.08 4.73
C ALA A 230 0.00 14.23 3.81
N LYS A 231 -0.16 15.42 4.41
CA LYS A 231 -0.56 16.64 3.75
C LYS A 231 0.66 17.41 3.30
N LYS A 232 0.65 17.94 2.08
CA LYS A 232 1.67 18.85 1.57
C LYS A 232 1.67 20.15 2.37
N VAL A 233 2.84 20.59 2.89
CA VAL A 233 3.03 21.83 3.64
C VAL A 233 4.04 22.74 2.96
#